data_424809aaf4aba98f28c7d66ce12a7979
#
_entry.id   424809aaf4aba98f28c7d66ce12a7979
#
_cell.length_a   1.000
_cell.length_b   1.000
_cell.length_c   1.000
_cell.angle_alpha   90.00
_cell.angle_beta   90.00
_cell.angle_gamma   90.00
#
_symmetry.space_group_name_H-M   'P 1'
#
loop_
_entity.id
_entity.type
_entity.pdbx_description
1 polymer ?
#
loop_
_entity_poly.entity_id
_entity_poly.type
_entity_poly.pdbx_seq_one_letter_code
_entity_poly.pdbx_strand_id
1 'polypeptide(L)' 'MAKCCICKIVEGTLKIKDGNPKYKGKPICKECQGYRKLLLETK' A
#
# COMPACT_ATOMS: atom_id res chain seq x y z
N MET A 1 -12.24 -5.85 9.29
CA MET A 1 -11.51 -4.86 8.52
C MET A 1 -10.14 -5.37 8.16
N ALA A 2 -9.67 -4.97 7.00
CA ALA A 2 -8.41 -5.50 6.50
C ALA A 2 -7.23 -4.67 6.95
N LYS A 3 -6.19 -5.34 7.37
CA LYS A 3 -4.96 -4.67 7.75
C LYS A 3 -4.09 -4.43 6.52
N CYS A 4 -3.14 -3.50 6.66
CA CYS A 4 -2.22 -3.21 5.57
C CYS A 4 -1.59 -4.50 5.05
N CYS A 5 -1.52 -4.64 3.74
CA CYS A 5 -0.95 -5.85 3.15
C CYS A 5 0.57 -5.82 3.15
N ILE A 6 1.16 -4.72 3.54
CA ILE A 6 2.62 -4.57 3.55
C ILE A 6 3.18 -4.81 4.94
N CYS A 7 2.83 -3.94 5.87
CA CYS A 7 3.36 -4.05 7.24
C CYS A 7 2.48 -4.92 8.13
N LYS A 8 1.19 -4.96 7.86
CA LYS A 8 0.24 -5.78 8.63
C LYS A 8 0.19 -5.41 10.11
N ILE A 9 0.58 -4.20 10.43
CA ILE A 9 0.57 -3.72 11.81
C ILE A 9 -0.65 -2.85 12.07
N VAL A 10 -0.96 -1.97 11.12
CA VAL A 10 -2.10 -1.07 11.26
C VAL A 10 -3.11 -1.37 10.16
N GLU A 11 -4.30 -0.85 10.32
CA GLU A 11 -5.35 -1.07 9.35
C GLU A 11 -5.05 -0.36 8.04
N GLY A 12 -5.37 -1.03 6.94
CA GLY A 12 -5.21 -0.45 5.62
C GLY A 12 -6.41 0.40 5.28
N THR A 13 -6.32 1.67 5.60
CA THR A 13 -7.41 2.61 5.34
C THR A 13 -7.49 3.01 3.87
N LEU A 14 -6.42 2.76 3.14
CA LEU A 14 -6.35 3.07 1.72
C LEU A 14 -6.30 1.78 0.91
N LYS A 15 -6.45 1.93 -0.39
CA LYS A 15 -6.36 0.78 -1.29
C LYS A 15 -5.42 1.09 -2.43
N ILE A 16 -4.71 0.08 -2.87
CA ILE A 16 -3.77 0.23 -3.97
C ILE A 16 -4.54 0.25 -5.28
N LYS A 17 -4.42 1.32 -6.03
CA LYS A 17 -5.14 1.48 -7.28
C LYS A 17 -4.28 1.24 -8.50
N ASP A 18 -2.99 1.44 -8.35
CA ASP A 18 -2.07 1.28 -9.49
C ASP A 18 -0.82 0.55 -9.04
N GLY A 19 0.05 0.28 -9.98
CA GLY A 19 1.28 -0.43 -9.70
C GLY A 19 1.13 -1.91 -10.01
N ASN A 20 1.78 -2.74 -9.21
CA ASN A 20 1.80 -4.18 -9.43
C ASN A 20 0.39 -4.76 -9.32
N PRO A 21 -0.06 -5.52 -10.33
CA PRO A 21 -1.40 -6.13 -10.30
C PRO A 21 -1.59 -7.09 -9.13
N LYS A 22 -0.51 -7.62 -8.59
CA LYS A 22 -0.61 -8.50 -7.43
C LYS A 22 -1.11 -7.79 -6.19
N TYR A 23 -0.83 -6.49 -6.10
CA TYR A 23 -1.23 -5.69 -4.94
C TYR A 23 -2.43 -4.81 -5.23
N LYS A 24 -2.85 -4.77 -6.48
CA LYS A 24 -3.95 -3.93 -6.86
C LYS A 24 -5.23 -4.32 -6.12
N GLY A 25 -5.86 -3.35 -5.50
CA GLY A 25 -7.09 -3.60 -4.73
C GLY A 25 -6.84 -4.04 -3.31
N LYS A 26 -5.58 -4.21 -2.93
CA LYS A 26 -5.25 -4.63 -1.57
C LYS A 26 -5.26 -3.45 -0.61
N PRO A 27 -5.60 -3.67 0.66
CA PRO A 27 -5.58 -2.60 1.65
C PRO A 27 -4.15 -2.21 1.99
N ILE A 28 -3.95 -0.93 2.18
CA ILE A 28 -2.63 -0.41 2.51
C ILE A 28 -2.79 0.77 3.46
N CYS A 29 -1.87 0.91 4.39
CA CYS A 29 -1.91 2.03 5.32
C CYS A 29 -1.27 3.26 4.68
N LYS A 30 -1.58 4.40 5.25
CA LYS A 30 -1.09 5.66 4.71
C LYS A 30 0.44 5.71 4.66
N GLU A 31 1.08 5.20 5.70
CA GLU A 31 2.53 5.21 5.77
C GLU A 31 3.15 4.35 4.68
N CYS A 32 2.62 3.16 4.50
CA CYS A 32 3.16 2.26 3.48
C CYS A 32 2.88 2.79 2.08
N GLN A 33 1.75 3.44 1.90
CA GLN A 33 1.43 4.03 0.60
C GLN A 33 2.44 5.12 0.25
N GLY A 34 2.77 5.96 1.21
CA GLY A 34 3.77 6.99 1.01
C GLY A 34 5.13 6.40 0.71
N TYR A 35 5.47 5.35 1.41
CA TYR A 35 6.74 4.67 1.21
C TYR A 35 6.83 4.06 -0.19
N ARG A 36 5.77 3.38 -0.61
CA ARG A 36 5.72 2.81 -1.95
C ARG A 36 5.86 3.88 -3.02
N LYS A 37 5.20 5.00 -2.80
CA LYS A 37 5.26 6.09 -3.75
C LYS A 37 6.68 6.60 -3.90
N LEU A 38 7.39 6.70 -2.80
CA LEU A 38 8.79 7.11 -2.83
C LEU A 38 9.64 6.15 -3.65
N LEU A 39 9.44 4.86 -3.43
CA LEU A 39 10.20 3.85 -4.16
C LEU A 39 9.92 3.91 -5.66
N LEU A 40 8.70 4.19 -6.02
CA LEU A 40 8.33 4.28 -7.43
C LEU A 40 8.91 5.53 -8.09
N GLU A 41 9.08 6.59 -7.31
CA GLU A 41 9.58 7.86 -7.84
C GLU A 41 11.11 7.95 -7.88
N THR A 42 11.77 7.10 -7.12
CA THR A 42 13.23 7.16 -7.05
C THR A 42 13.93 6.35 -8.13
N LYS A 43 13.32 6.15 -9.19
CA LYS A 43 13.95 5.41 -10.26
C LYS A 43 15.12 6.12 -10.88
#